data_c6e8aa108bf55bcef7a54c87c9118b63
#
_entry.id   c6e8aa108bf55bcef7a54c87c9118b63
#
_cell.length_a   1.000
_cell.length_b   1.000
_cell.length_c   1.000
_cell.angle_alpha   90.00
_cell.angle_beta   90.00
_cell.angle_gamma   90.00
#
_symmetry.space_group_name_H-M   'P 1'
#
loop_
_entity.id
_entity.type
_entity.pdbx_description
1 polymer ?
#
loop_
_entity_poly.entity_id
_entity_poly.type
_entity_poly.pdbx_seq_one_letter_code
_entity_poly.pdbx_strand_id
1 'polypeptide(L)'
;MNENQNVDIDREQDNGQITYANEVISTIVSVATTEVDGISAIAGNNGLLGKGKLPRGVRVDMNGEDVSVDVSVTVDYGMPIQKVGRSAQENVRKSIESMTGLHVEKVDLHVVGVSFEKENEELQQSQKIAMSLEEEEEQHALEEGTVAQEVPAPAHEEAEEEAAASETG
;
A
#
# COMPACT_ATOMS: atom_id res chain seq x y z
N MET A 1 -47.19 34.25 51.25
CA MET A 1 -47.07 34.18 49.78
C MET A 1 -45.67 33.72 49.50
N ASN A 2 -45.50 32.43 49.29
CA ASN A 2 -44.22 31.80 49.05
C ASN A 2 -44.13 31.56 47.56
N GLU A 3 -43.38 32.41 46.87
CA GLU A 3 -42.92 32.13 45.53
C GLU A 3 -41.79 31.12 45.61
N ASN A 4 -42.11 29.88 45.27
CA ASN A 4 -41.16 28.86 44.99
C ASN A 4 -40.43 29.23 43.69
N GLN A 5 -39.30 29.90 43.82
CA GLN A 5 -38.34 29.99 42.74
C GLN A 5 -37.71 28.60 42.63
N ASN A 6 -38.24 27.85 41.69
CA ASN A 6 -37.61 26.64 41.19
C ASN A 6 -36.36 27.11 40.42
N VAL A 7 -35.27 27.18 41.13
CA VAL A 7 -33.95 27.32 40.49
C VAL A 7 -33.68 25.95 39.88
N ASP A 8 -33.93 25.86 38.56
CA ASP A 8 -33.32 24.86 37.75
C ASP A 8 -31.82 25.03 37.82
N ILE A 9 -31.25 24.35 38.81
CA ILE A 9 -29.82 24.13 38.84
C ILE A 9 -29.58 23.09 37.72
N ASP A 10 -29.27 23.61 36.54
CA ASP A 10 -28.58 22.84 35.50
C ASP A 10 -27.31 22.31 36.19
N ARG A 11 -27.44 21.11 36.76
CA ARG A 11 -26.30 20.32 37.18
C ARG A 11 -25.72 19.77 35.88
N GLU A 12 -24.97 20.61 35.20
CA GLU A 12 -23.91 20.10 34.36
C GLU A 12 -23.10 19.19 35.23
N GLN A 13 -23.25 17.90 34.98
CA GLN A 13 -22.49 16.88 35.67
C GLN A 13 -21.03 17.18 35.34
N ASP A 14 -20.32 17.70 36.32
CA ASP A 14 -18.88 17.95 36.24
C ASP A 14 -18.16 16.59 36.18
N ASN A 15 -18.24 15.97 34.98
CA ASN A 15 -17.65 14.66 34.70
C ASN A 15 -16.12 14.74 34.47
N GLY A 16 -15.53 15.89 34.78
CA GLY A 16 -14.12 16.16 34.51
C GLY A 16 -13.88 16.64 33.09
N GLN A 17 -12.65 17.01 32.79
CA GLN A 17 -12.20 17.54 31.52
C GLN A 17 -11.37 16.51 30.78
N ILE A 18 -11.63 16.35 29.48
CA ILE A 18 -10.80 15.53 28.60
C ILE A 18 -9.82 16.46 27.91
N THR A 19 -8.53 16.19 28.07
CA THR A 19 -7.45 16.92 27.41
C THR A 19 -6.64 15.99 26.51
N TYR A 20 -6.16 16.50 25.40
CA TYR A 20 -5.37 15.73 24.43
C TYR A 20 -3.92 16.22 24.44
N ALA A 21 -2.97 15.29 24.42
CA ALA A 21 -1.57 15.61 24.18
C ALA A 21 -1.34 15.83 22.67
N ASN A 22 -0.36 16.67 22.33
CA ASN A 22 0.03 16.93 20.93
C ASN A 22 0.39 15.62 20.18
N GLU A 23 0.93 14.63 20.89
CA GLU A 23 1.27 13.30 20.37
C GLU A 23 0.05 12.55 19.85
N VAL A 24 -1.07 12.66 20.54
CA VAL A 24 -2.33 12.01 20.13
C VAL A 24 -2.82 12.60 18.83
N ILE A 25 -2.87 13.92 18.76
CA ILE A 25 -3.29 14.62 17.55
C ILE A 25 -2.31 14.34 16.39
N SER A 26 -1.01 14.37 16.63
CA SER A 26 0.01 14.04 15.62
C SER A 26 -0.13 12.62 15.09
N THR A 27 -0.55 11.68 15.93
CA THR A 27 -0.79 10.29 15.52
C THR A 27 -2.04 10.20 14.63
N ILE A 28 -3.13 10.87 15.00
CA ILE A 28 -4.35 10.95 14.19
C ILE A 28 -4.03 11.56 12.82
N VAL A 29 -3.31 12.67 12.79
CA VAL A 29 -2.86 13.33 11.56
C VAL A 29 -2.06 12.38 10.68
N SER A 30 -1.12 11.64 11.27
CA SER A 30 -0.26 10.72 10.54
C SER A 30 -1.06 9.61 9.87
N VAL A 31 -1.98 8.99 10.59
CA VAL A 31 -2.84 7.93 10.06
C VAL A 31 -3.74 8.50 8.97
N ALA A 32 -4.45 9.58 9.24
CA ALA A 32 -5.36 10.21 8.29
C ALA A 32 -4.65 10.68 7.00
N THR A 33 -3.40 11.11 7.11
CA THR A 33 -2.59 11.52 5.95
C THR A 33 -2.21 10.30 5.09
N THR A 34 -1.76 9.21 5.71
CA THR A 34 -1.30 8.01 5.00
C THR A 34 -2.43 7.17 4.40
N GLU A 35 -3.67 7.36 4.84
CA GLU A 35 -4.85 6.72 4.26
C GLU A 35 -5.26 7.32 2.90
N VAL A 36 -4.70 8.46 2.52
CA VAL A 36 -5.06 9.14 1.26
C VAL A 36 -4.27 8.56 0.11
N ASP A 37 -4.99 8.10 -0.92
CA ASP A 37 -4.38 7.60 -2.14
C ASP A 37 -3.50 8.66 -2.81
N GLY A 38 -2.27 8.27 -3.13
CA GLY A 38 -1.28 9.14 -3.75
C GLY A 38 -0.32 9.78 -2.76
N ILE A 39 -0.46 9.55 -1.46
CA ILE A 39 0.56 9.88 -0.46
C ILE A 39 1.41 8.63 -0.19
N SER A 40 2.68 8.71 -0.53
CA SER A 40 3.63 7.63 -0.31
C SER A 40 4.11 7.58 1.13
N ALA A 41 4.47 8.71 1.70
CA ALA A 41 5.00 8.79 3.05
C ALA A 41 4.89 10.19 3.66
N ILE A 42 4.96 10.26 4.99
CA ILE A 42 5.21 11.51 5.71
C ILE A 42 6.72 11.73 5.80
N ALA A 43 7.19 12.90 5.45
CA ALA A 43 8.62 13.23 5.43
C ALA A 43 9.25 13.08 6.81
N GLY A 44 10.46 12.55 6.84
CA GLY A 44 11.19 12.31 8.08
C GLY A 44 10.77 11.06 8.86
N ASN A 45 9.82 10.29 8.34
CA ASN A 45 9.43 8.99 8.87
C ASN A 45 10.13 7.89 8.06
N ASN A 46 11.46 7.79 8.20
CA ASN A 46 12.24 6.75 7.54
C ASN A 46 11.94 5.38 8.17
N GLY A 47 10.84 4.77 7.76
CA GLY A 47 10.64 3.33 7.67
C GLY A 47 10.78 2.45 8.91
N LEU A 48 11.08 2.98 10.07
CA LEU A 48 11.13 2.23 11.32
C LEU A 48 10.23 2.93 12.32
N LEU A 49 9.06 2.40 12.51
CA LEU A 49 8.18 2.65 13.65
C LEU A 49 8.96 2.37 14.95
N GLY A 50 9.90 3.26 15.25
CA GLY A 50 10.53 3.34 16.55
C GLY A 50 9.46 3.72 17.54
N LYS A 51 9.10 2.78 18.42
CA LYS A 51 8.19 3.01 19.53
C LYS A 51 8.48 4.37 20.17
N GLY A 52 7.54 5.31 20.05
CA GLY A 52 7.49 6.51 20.89
C GLY A 52 8.14 7.78 20.35
N LYS A 53 8.42 7.90 19.05
CA LYS A 53 8.82 9.17 18.45
C LYS A 53 7.74 9.68 17.50
N LEU A 54 7.30 10.92 17.74
CA LEU A 54 6.44 11.68 16.85
C LEU A 54 6.98 11.63 15.41
N PRO A 55 6.10 11.49 14.41
CA PRO A 55 6.51 11.61 13.01
C PRO A 55 7.07 13.01 12.80
N ARG A 56 8.34 13.09 12.45
CA ARG A 56 9.08 14.37 12.31
C ARG A 56 8.49 15.30 11.28
N GLY A 57 7.69 14.78 10.36
CA GLY A 57 7.01 15.55 9.31
C GLY A 57 5.65 16.08 9.71
N VAL A 58 5.20 15.88 10.95
CA VAL A 58 3.94 16.41 11.47
C VAL A 58 4.24 17.38 12.60
N ARG A 59 3.69 18.59 12.51
CA ARG A 59 3.70 19.59 13.57
C ARG A 59 2.27 19.95 13.91
N VAL A 60 1.95 19.96 15.19
CA VAL A 60 0.63 20.31 15.71
C VAL A 60 0.79 21.45 16.68
N ASP A 61 -0.02 22.49 16.51
CA ASP A 61 -0.12 23.64 17.40
C ASP A 61 -1.56 23.72 17.91
N MET A 62 -1.72 23.65 19.24
CA MET A 62 -3.03 23.68 19.88
C MET A 62 -3.15 24.95 20.71
N ASN A 63 -4.25 25.68 20.48
CA ASN A 63 -4.59 26.87 21.23
C ASN A 63 -6.03 26.77 21.74
N GLY A 64 -6.20 26.25 22.97
CA GLY A 64 -7.52 25.93 23.50
C GLY A 64 -8.18 24.77 22.72
N GLU A 65 -9.30 25.05 22.10
CA GLU A 65 -10.02 24.06 21.26
C GLU A 65 -9.63 24.14 19.78
N ASP A 66 -8.83 25.12 19.39
CA ASP A 66 -8.38 25.31 18.01
C ASP A 66 -7.04 24.57 17.74
N VAL A 67 -6.99 23.88 16.62
CA VAL A 67 -5.83 23.10 16.18
C VAL A 67 -5.35 23.57 14.82
N SER A 68 -4.06 23.86 14.72
CA SER A 68 -3.36 24.12 13.46
C SER A 68 -2.36 22.98 13.20
N VAL A 69 -2.34 22.49 11.97
CA VAL A 69 -1.52 21.33 11.57
C VAL A 69 -0.66 21.67 10.36
N ASP A 70 0.63 21.35 10.46
CA ASP A 70 1.58 21.36 9.34
C ASP A 70 2.06 19.94 9.07
N VAL A 71 1.89 19.45 7.83
CA VAL A 71 2.33 18.11 7.42
C VAL A 71 3.22 18.19 6.19
N SER A 72 4.38 17.55 6.26
CA SER A 72 5.29 17.39 5.13
C SER A 72 5.17 15.97 4.57
N VAL A 73 4.86 15.86 3.28
CA VAL A 73 4.57 14.57 2.63
C VAL A 73 5.38 14.35 1.35
N THR A 74 5.52 13.08 1.00
CA THR A 74 5.97 12.62 -0.31
C THR A 74 4.77 12.04 -1.05
N VAL A 75 4.58 12.43 -2.30
CA VAL A 75 3.46 12.03 -3.15
C VAL A 75 3.94 11.01 -4.19
N ASP A 76 3.10 10.07 -4.58
CA ASP A 76 3.39 9.11 -5.62
C ASP A 76 3.51 9.79 -6.99
N TYR A 77 4.49 9.37 -7.79
CA TYR A 77 4.66 9.85 -9.16
C TYR A 77 3.40 9.54 -10.00
N GLY A 78 3.04 10.47 -10.89
CA GLY A 78 1.86 10.31 -11.76
C GLY A 78 0.54 10.75 -11.12
N MET A 79 0.50 11.02 -9.82
CA MET A 79 -0.71 11.48 -9.15
C MET A 79 -0.91 13.00 -9.26
N PRO A 80 -2.17 13.48 -9.39
CA PRO A 80 -2.46 14.91 -9.43
C PRO A 80 -2.26 15.54 -8.04
N ILE A 81 -1.10 16.13 -7.79
CA ILE A 81 -0.64 16.63 -6.48
C ILE A 81 -1.68 17.54 -5.80
N GLN A 82 -2.30 18.46 -6.53
CA GLN A 82 -3.30 19.36 -5.94
C GLN A 82 -4.55 18.62 -5.43
N LYS A 83 -4.98 17.59 -6.15
CA LYS A 83 -6.14 16.78 -5.75
C LYS A 83 -5.81 15.95 -4.52
N VAL A 84 -4.67 15.28 -4.54
CA VAL A 84 -4.16 14.51 -3.39
C VAL A 84 -4.01 15.39 -2.16
N GLY A 85 -3.43 16.58 -2.32
CA GLY A 85 -3.25 17.53 -1.23
C GLY A 85 -4.58 17.98 -0.61
N ARG A 86 -5.58 18.31 -1.42
CA ARG A 86 -6.90 18.68 -0.91
C ARG A 86 -7.59 17.54 -0.18
N SER A 87 -7.53 16.33 -0.74
CA SER A 87 -8.08 15.14 -0.09
C SER A 87 -7.42 14.88 1.27
N ALA A 88 -6.10 15.07 1.36
CA ALA A 88 -5.38 14.94 2.62
C ALA A 88 -5.79 16.00 3.65
N GLN A 89 -5.91 17.24 3.25
CA GLN A 89 -6.37 18.33 4.13
C GLN A 89 -7.78 18.05 4.69
N GLU A 90 -8.69 17.59 3.83
CA GLU A 90 -10.06 17.26 4.23
C GLU A 90 -10.10 16.04 5.16
N ASN A 91 -9.33 14.99 4.85
CA ASN A 91 -9.28 13.78 5.66
C ASN A 91 -8.70 14.04 7.04
N VAL A 92 -7.61 14.78 7.12
CA VAL A 92 -6.98 15.18 8.40
C VAL A 92 -7.95 16.01 9.25
N ARG A 93 -8.55 17.04 8.66
CA ARG A 93 -9.56 17.88 9.36
C ARG A 93 -10.68 17.03 9.93
N LYS A 94 -11.30 16.22 9.08
CA LYS A 94 -12.44 15.38 9.47
C LYS A 94 -12.06 14.37 10.56
N SER A 95 -10.88 13.78 10.48
CA SER A 95 -10.42 12.82 11.47
C SER A 95 -10.18 13.44 12.84
N ILE A 96 -9.55 14.61 12.89
CA ILE A 96 -9.35 15.32 14.17
C ILE A 96 -10.70 15.73 14.76
N GLU A 97 -11.54 16.43 14.01
CA GLU A 97 -12.82 16.93 14.49
C GLU A 97 -13.76 15.82 14.95
N SER A 98 -13.82 14.70 14.22
CA SER A 98 -14.70 13.58 14.57
C SER A 98 -14.22 12.78 15.78
N MET A 99 -12.92 12.66 15.99
CA MET A 99 -12.35 11.85 17.09
C MET A 99 -12.19 12.62 18.38
N THR A 100 -11.94 13.92 18.31
CA THR A 100 -11.59 14.75 19.47
C THR A 100 -12.60 15.84 19.79
N GLY A 101 -13.41 16.22 18.82
CA GLY A 101 -14.31 17.38 18.93
C GLY A 101 -13.58 18.74 18.89
N LEU A 102 -12.27 18.76 18.70
CA LEU A 102 -11.50 19.98 18.53
C LEU A 102 -11.80 20.62 17.17
N HIS A 103 -11.68 21.94 17.10
CA HIS A 103 -11.85 22.67 15.86
C HIS A 103 -10.52 22.80 15.09
N VAL A 104 -10.52 22.43 13.80
CA VAL A 104 -9.31 22.55 12.97
C VAL A 104 -9.33 23.87 12.20
N GLU A 105 -8.52 24.81 12.64
CA GLU A 105 -8.39 26.12 12.03
C GLU A 105 -7.77 26.02 10.63
N LYS A 106 -6.64 25.30 10.52
CA LYS A 106 -5.96 25.09 9.24
C LYS A 106 -5.19 23.77 9.20
N VAL A 107 -5.02 23.25 7.98
CA VAL A 107 -4.13 22.15 7.68
C VAL A 107 -3.23 22.58 6.52
N ASP A 108 -1.95 22.81 6.81
CA ASP A 108 -0.95 23.14 5.82
C ASP A 108 -0.25 21.84 5.38
N LEU A 109 -0.26 21.57 4.08
CA LEU A 109 0.39 20.41 3.50
C LEU A 109 1.56 20.83 2.61
N HIS A 110 2.75 20.35 2.96
CA HIS A 110 4.00 20.61 2.23
C HIS A 110 4.42 19.37 1.46
N VAL A 111 4.36 19.42 0.14
CA VAL A 111 4.88 18.34 -0.71
C VAL A 111 6.39 18.55 -0.87
N VAL A 112 7.18 17.70 -0.24
CA VAL A 112 8.63 17.80 -0.18
C VAL A 112 9.36 16.81 -1.10
N GLY A 113 8.62 15.87 -1.69
CA GLY A 113 9.18 14.87 -2.60
C GLY A 113 8.14 14.13 -3.41
N VAL A 114 8.64 13.39 -4.39
CA VAL A 114 7.86 12.48 -5.22
C VAL A 114 8.50 11.09 -5.13
N SER A 115 7.68 10.07 -4.93
CA SER A 115 8.11 8.66 -4.84
C SER A 115 7.79 7.93 -6.13
N PHE A 116 8.71 7.05 -6.54
CA PHE A 116 8.56 6.14 -7.67
C PHE A 116 8.42 4.69 -7.23
N GLU A 117 8.17 4.44 -5.94
CA GLU A 117 8.15 3.08 -5.38
C GLU A 117 7.08 2.21 -6.03
N LYS A 118 5.86 2.72 -6.21
CA LYS A 118 4.79 1.95 -6.85
C LYS A 118 5.12 1.57 -8.30
N GLU A 119 5.72 2.47 -9.06
CA GLU A 119 6.15 2.19 -10.43
C GLU A 119 7.24 1.12 -10.48
N ASN A 120 8.19 1.15 -9.54
CA ASN A 120 9.23 0.13 -9.41
C ASN A 120 8.65 -1.23 -8.98
N GLU A 121 7.68 -1.27 -8.09
CA GLU A 121 7.00 -2.49 -7.67
C GLU A 121 6.21 -3.12 -8.82
N GLU A 122 5.48 -2.33 -9.59
CA GLU A 122 4.74 -2.79 -10.77
C GLU A 122 5.68 -3.34 -11.85
N LEU A 123 6.82 -2.68 -12.09
CA LEU A 123 7.84 -3.17 -13.02
C LEU A 123 8.46 -4.48 -12.56
N GLN A 124 8.80 -4.61 -11.27
CA GLN A 124 9.35 -5.84 -10.71
C GLN A 124 8.33 -6.98 -10.74
N GLN A 125 7.07 -6.69 -10.46
CA GLN A 125 6.00 -7.69 -10.52
C GLN A 125 5.75 -8.16 -11.95
N SER A 126 5.76 -7.25 -12.92
CA SER A 126 5.62 -7.57 -14.34
C SER A 126 6.79 -8.42 -14.84
N GLN A 127 8.03 -8.11 -14.44
CA GLN A 127 9.21 -8.90 -14.76
C GLN A 127 9.15 -10.31 -14.15
N LYS A 128 8.70 -10.41 -12.90
CA LYS A 128 8.57 -11.69 -12.21
C LYS A 128 7.52 -12.59 -12.87
N ILE A 129 6.39 -12.01 -13.31
CA ILE A 129 5.35 -12.73 -14.05
C ILE A 129 5.89 -13.18 -15.41
N ALA A 130 6.60 -12.32 -16.14
CA ALA A 130 7.20 -12.68 -17.42
C ALA A 130 8.20 -13.84 -17.29
N MET A 131 9.08 -13.80 -16.27
CA MET A 131 10.02 -14.90 -16.01
C MET A 131 9.32 -16.22 -15.64
N SER A 132 8.23 -16.17 -14.86
CA SER A 132 7.49 -17.37 -14.51
C SER A 132 6.77 -18.00 -15.71
N LEU A 133 6.30 -17.17 -16.65
CA LEU A 133 5.68 -17.67 -17.88
C LEU A 133 6.72 -18.30 -18.82
N GLU A 134 7.93 -17.75 -18.92
CA GLU A 134 9.03 -18.33 -19.70
C GLU A 134 9.47 -19.68 -19.12
N GLU A 135 9.53 -19.83 -17.79
CA GLU A 135 9.85 -21.10 -17.12
C GLU A 135 8.77 -22.16 -17.36
N GLU A 136 7.47 -21.78 -17.38
CA GLU A 136 6.37 -22.70 -17.69
C GLU A 136 6.38 -23.15 -19.14
N GLU A 137 6.69 -22.24 -20.09
CA GLU A 137 6.81 -22.59 -21.53
C GLU A 137 8.00 -23.51 -21.78
N GLU A 138 9.14 -23.30 -21.10
CA GLU A 138 10.32 -24.15 -21.24
C GLU A 138 10.07 -25.55 -20.65
N GLN A 139 9.36 -25.66 -19.53
CA GLN A 139 8.96 -26.94 -18.94
C GLN A 139 7.98 -27.69 -19.84
N HIS A 140 7.02 -27.01 -20.42
CA HIS A 140 6.05 -27.63 -21.34
C HIS A 140 6.72 -28.11 -22.66
N ALA A 141 7.69 -27.35 -23.16
CA ALA A 141 8.47 -27.74 -24.34
C ALA A 141 9.35 -28.97 -24.07
N LEU A 142 9.87 -29.13 -22.85
CA LEU A 142 10.65 -30.30 -22.43
C LEU A 142 9.76 -31.55 -22.26
N GLU A 143 8.53 -31.42 -21.79
CA GLU A 143 7.58 -32.53 -21.69
C GLU A 143 7.07 -32.98 -23.04
N GLU A 144 6.80 -32.09 -24.01
CA GLU A 144 6.43 -32.47 -25.37
C GLU A 144 7.61 -33.08 -26.16
N GLY A 145 8.85 -32.67 -25.87
CA GLY A 145 10.05 -33.20 -26.50
C GLY A 145 10.38 -34.61 -26.10
N THR A 146 9.89 -35.14 -25.00
CA THR A 146 10.12 -36.51 -24.54
C THR A 146 9.14 -37.54 -25.09
N VAL A 147 8.01 -37.11 -25.66
CA VAL A 147 7.02 -38.04 -26.25
C VAL A 147 7.32 -38.37 -27.72
N ALA A 148 8.25 -37.70 -28.39
CA ALA A 148 8.57 -37.86 -29.80
C ALA A 148 9.72 -38.84 -30.11
N GLN A 149 10.18 -39.67 -29.15
CA GLN A 149 11.24 -40.66 -29.37
C GLN A 149 10.81 -42.09 -29.05
N GLU A 150 9.66 -42.52 -29.48
CA GLU A 150 9.46 -43.94 -29.79
C GLU A 150 9.42 -44.11 -31.29
N VAL A 151 10.60 -44.18 -31.89
CA VAL A 151 10.76 -44.70 -33.25
C VAL A 151 10.69 -46.21 -33.11
N PRO A 152 9.71 -46.91 -33.71
CA PRO A 152 9.69 -48.35 -33.76
C PRO A 152 10.96 -48.80 -34.51
N ALA A 153 11.72 -49.71 -33.92
CA ALA A 153 12.87 -50.31 -34.53
C ALA A 153 12.48 -50.91 -35.88
N PRO A 154 13.26 -50.71 -36.97
CA PRO A 154 12.99 -51.35 -38.26
C PRO A 154 13.03 -52.88 -38.05
N ALA A 155 11.95 -53.54 -38.52
CA ALA A 155 11.91 -55.00 -38.64
C ALA A 155 13.03 -55.44 -39.50
N HIS A 156 13.89 -56.35 -39.02
CA HIS A 156 14.82 -57.07 -39.82
C HIS A 156 14.01 -58.00 -40.71
N GLU A 157 13.93 -57.68 -42.01
CA GLU A 157 13.66 -58.67 -43.01
C GLU A 157 14.94 -59.44 -43.22
N GLU A 158 14.94 -60.66 -42.74
CA GLU A 158 15.90 -61.65 -43.16
C GLU A 158 15.60 -61.96 -44.61
N ALA A 159 16.45 -61.53 -45.50
CA ALA A 159 16.52 -62.09 -46.83
C ALA A 159 17.17 -63.42 -46.76
N GLU A 160 16.39 -64.45 -46.86
CA GLU A 160 16.90 -65.82 -47.19
C GLU A 160 17.45 -65.79 -48.60
N GLU A 161 18.72 -65.85 -48.73
CA GLU A 161 19.39 -66.11 -49.95
C GLU A 161 19.46 -67.66 -50.12
N GLU A 162 18.52 -68.14 -50.85
CA GLU A 162 18.59 -69.53 -51.34
C GLU A 162 19.54 -69.60 -52.50
N ALA A 163 20.69 -70.11 -52.19
CA ALA A 163 21.69 -70.53 -53.18
C ALA A 163 21.25 -71.81 -53.89
N ALA A 164 20.75 -71.64 -55.07
CA ALA A 164 20.54 -72.78 -55.95
C ALA A 164 21.85 -73.12 -56.66
N ALA A 165 22.46 -74.22 -56.26
CA ALA A 165 23.47 -74.92 -57.03
C ALA A 165 22.83 -75.67 -58.18
N SER A 166 23.37 -75.57 -59.32
CA SER A 166 23.23 -76.51 -60.41
C SER A 166 24.55 -76.48 -61.17
N GLU A 167 25.31 -77.40 -61.06
CA GLU A 167 25.48 -78.65 -61.74
C GLU A 167 25.35 -78.56 -63.25
N THR A 168 26.41 -78.92 -63.86
CA THR A 168 26.62 -80.00 -64.77
C THR A 168 27.21 -79.65 -66.04
N GLY A 169 28.20 -80.20 -66.34
CA GLY A 169 28.34 -81.41 -67.11
C GLY A 169 29.51 -81.33 -68.00
#